data_87f051ae3a5730584430c075d5bab0e8
#
_entry.id   87f051ae3a5730584430c075d5bab0e8
#
_cell.length_a   1.000
_cell.length_b   1.000
_cell.length_c   1.000
_cell.angle_alpha   90.00
_cell.angle_beta   90.00
_cell.angle_gamma   90.00
#
_symmetry.space_group_name_H-M   'P 1'
#
loop_
_entity.id
_entity.type
_entity.pdbx_description
1 polymer ?
#
loop_
_entity_poly.entity_id
_entity_poly.type
_entity_poly.pdbx_seq_one_letter_code
_entity_poly.pdbx_strand_id
1 'polypeptide(L)'
;MNLEKKVKLGLLSVVTAIALVGCGGSGGGSSDGDVTPAVTNGYKAQFLSRSTGDQVEELMGGVIGIADEVGHGKMGDPLGEDLAHADTTLVESQFSWNSTMDFYNNILSIKHVWDGGLKDVVAAHDSAKATQITNDIATALASIIAISDDNDDGTLTTSDLIANDGAKAFRNQILNNDGRALITTATTKLATLQADLESLKTYLSGVAFTDADKTKCANVVNDVIVTGYNNLENEAQKLSAALTKLKDDPTAENVTAARDQWRATREFWEAGEGHIFGPVDTLGVDPKVDSWPVDKAQLDGALDGWDPELSNIDGFPTTMKGFHAIEYLLFGDGTTLEAPNNTLNDLDEKKRAYLEALGISFAKDIKSLTDAWE
;
A
#
# COMPACT_ATOMS: atom_id res chain seq x y z
N MET A 1 -32.91 9.62 2.41
CA MET A 1 -32.77 8.26 2.98
C MET A 1 -31.32 8.17 3.43
N ASN A 2 -31.08 7.93 4.69
CA ASN A 2 -29.91 8.35 5.47
C ASN A 2 -28.53 7.88 4.96
N LEU A 3 -27.63 8.87 4.82
CA LEU A 3 -26.22 8.72 4.47
C LEU A 3 -25.32 8.21 5.62
N GLU A 4 -25.91 7.83 6.75
CA GLU A 4 -25.16 7.48 7.99
C GLU A 4 -24.88 5.99 8.19
N LYS A 5 -25.04 5.14 7.18
CA LYS A 5 -24.90 3.68 7.32
C LYS A 5 -23.73 3.04 6.54
N LYS A 6 -22.89 3.80 5.85
CA LYS A 6 -21.80 3.24 5.03
C LYS A 6 -20.37 3.45 5.54
N VAL A 7 -20.19 3.94 6.77
CA VAL A 7 -18.84 4.08 7.37
C VAL A 7 -18.72 3.13 8.56
N LYS A 8 -18.84 1.83 8.33
CA LYS A 8 -18.53 0.80 9.34
C LYS A 8 -18.27 -0.55 8.69
N LEU A 9 -17.23 -0.64 7.87
CA LEU A 9 -16.58 -1.93 7.55
C LEU A 9 -15.15 -1.63 7.14
N GLY A 10 -14.30 -1.62 8.08
CA GLY A 10 -12.86 -1.44 7.94
C GLY A 10 -12.28 -1.05 9.29
N LEU A 11 -11.91 -2.03 10.05
CA LEU A 11 -11.10 -1.98 11.27
C LEU A 11 -11.74 -2.85 12.37
N LEU A 12 -11.57 -4.16 12.24
CA LEU A 12 -11.58 -5.02 13.40
C LEU A 12 -10.13 -5.37 13.74
N SER A 13 -9.34 -4.35 14.09
CA SER A 13 -8.08 -4.57 14.79
C SER A 13 -8.41 -5.00 16.21
N VAL A 14 -8.15 -6.26 16.52
CA VAL A 14 -8.16 -6.76 17.88
C VAL A 14 -6.97 -6.13 18.61
N VAL A 15 -7.22 -5.02 19.27
CA VAL A 15 -6.28 -4.45 20.24
C VAL A 15 -6.23 -5.37 21.45
N THR A 16 -5.26 -6.25 21.51
CA THR A 16 -4.91 -6.95 22.74
C THR A 16 -4.12 -5.97 23.61
N ALA A 17 -4.82 -5.28 24.50
CA ALA A 17 -4.17 -4.44 25.51
C ALA A 17 -3.40 -5.33 26.47
N ILE A 18 -2.08 -5.33 26.37
CA ILE A 18 -1.18 -5.91 27.39
C ILE A 18 -1.12 -4.90 28.53
N ALA A 19 -1.81 -5.19 29.61
CA ALA A 19 -1.72 -4.46 30.86
C ALA A 19 -0.33 -4.67 31.48
N LEU A 20 0.50 -3.65 31.48
CA LEU A 20 1.72 -3.57 32.27
C LEU A 20 1.34 -3.36 33.75
N VAL A 21 1.49 -4.40 34.55
CA VAL A 21 1.43 -4.33 36.02
C VAL A 21 2.69 -3.63 36.50
N GLY A 22 2.61 -2.33 36.79
CA GLY A 22 3.66 -1.59 37.48
C GLY A 22 3.57 -1.83 39.00
N CYS A 23 4.64 -2.37 39.57
CA CYS A 23 4.80 -2.49 41.01
C CYS A 23 5.24 -1.15 41.60
N GLY A 24 4.48 -0.60 42.55
CA GLY A 24 4.74 0.70 43.15
C GLY A 24 5.93 0.72 44.12
N GLY A 25 6.54 1.91 44.16
CA GLY A 25 7.52 2.29 45.20
C GLY A 25 7.50 3.80 45.34
N SER A 26 7.06 4.29 46.49
CA SER A 26 6.96 5.70 46.85
C SER A 26 8.33 6.33 47.16
N GLY A 27 8.58 7.56 46.71
CA GLY A 27 9.68 8.39 47.15
C GLY A 27 9.72 9.68 46.35
N GLY A 28 9.41 10.82 47.02
CA GLY A 28 9.32 12.14 46.44
C GLY A 28 10.65 12.76 46.08
N GLY A 29 10.64 13.69 45.12
CA GLY A 29 11.76 14.57 44.76
C GLY A 29 11.48 15.24 43.42
N SER A 30 11.14 16.54 43.47
CA SER A 30 11.02 17.41 42.31
C SER A 30 12.37 17.61 41.63
N SER A 31 12.46 17.39 40.36
CA SER A 31 13.36 18.11 39.47
C SER A 31 12.81 17.93 38.04
N ASP A 32 12.55 19.08 37.39
CA ASP A 32 12.28 19.18 35.95
C ASP A 32 13.49 18.62 35.20
N GLY A 33 13.38 17.39 34.78
CA GLY A 33 14.32 16.70 33.92
C GLY A 33 13.62 16.42 32.59
N ASP A 34 14.15 17.03 31.55
CA ASP A 34 13.89 16.70 30.15
C ASP A 34 13.92 15.17 29.98
N VAL A 35 12.73 14.55 29.95
CA VAL A 35 12.60 13.12 29.69
C VAL A 35 12.74 12.94 28.19
N THR A 36 13.98 12.92 27.71
CA THR A 36 14.28 12.26 26.44
C THR A 36 13.72 10.84 26.55
N PRO A 37 12.78 10.43 25.68
CA PRO A 37 12.32 9.04 25.67
C PRO A 37 13.57 8.15 25.53
N ALA A 38 13.69 7.16 26.40
CA ALA A 38 14.73 6.13 26.23
C ALA A 38 14.65 5.67 24.78
N VAL A 39 15.79 5.59 24.10
CA VAL A 39 15.91 4.99 22.77
C VAL A 39 15.41 3.55 22.93
N THR A 40 14.13 3.34 22.67
CA THR A 40 13.57 2.01 22.55
C THR A 40 14.20 1.42 21.30
N ASN A 41 14.79 0.24 21.42
CA ASN A 41 15.22 -0.53 20.24
C ASN A 41 14.11 -0.45 19.20
N GLY A 42 14.46 -0.20 17.92
CA GLY A 42 13.48 -0.10 16.84
C GLY A 42 12.57 -1.33 16.76
N TYR A 43 11.47 -1.22 16.06
CA TYR A 43 10.46 -2.30 16.00
C TYR A 43 11.05 -3.63 15.53
N LYS A 44 12.03 -3.60 14.64
CA LYS A 44 12.81 -4.78 14.23
C LYS A 44 13.34 -5.57 15.42
N ALA A 45 14.01 -4.91 16.36
CA ALA A 45 14.55 -5.59 17.55
C ALA A 45 13.43 -6.13 18.45
N GLN A 46 12.32 -5.40 18.59
CA GLN A 46 11.15 -5.85 19.34
C GLN A 46 10.53 -7.08 18.68
N PHE A 47 10.30 -7.07 17.37
CA PHE A 47 9.75 -8.20 16.61
C PHE A 47 10.63 -9.44 16.75
N LEU A 48 11.94 -9.31 16.55
CA LEU A 48 12.91 -10.42 16.63
C LEU A 48 13.05 -11.00 18.05
N SER A 49 12.70 -10.25 19.10
CA SER A 49 12.70 -10.71 20.48
C SER A 49 11.52 -11.62 20.85
N ARG A 50 10.43 -11.57 20.07
CA ARG A 50 9.21 -12.36 20.30
C ARG A 50 9.44 -13.86 20.08
N SER A 51 8.47 -14.68 20.50
CA SER A 51 8.45 -16.10 20.15
C SER A 51 8.34 -16.27 18.63
N THR A 52 8.84 -17.37 18.08
CA THR A 52 8.72 -17.69 16.65
C THR A 52 7.24 -17.80 16.25
N GLY A 53 6.39 -18.33 17.14
CA GLY A 53 4.95 -18.41 16.89
C GLY A 53 4.32 -17.03 16.68
N ASP A 54 4.63 -16.05 17.54
CA ASP A 54 4.11 -14.68 17.42
C ASP A 54 4.63 -13.99 16.16
N GLN A 55 5.90 -14.24 15.78
CA GLN A 55 6.47 -13.72 14.52
C GLN A 55 5.75 -14.27 13.30
N VAL A 56 5.52 -15.59 13.26
CA VAL A 56 4.79 -16.27 12.18
C VAL A 56 3.34 -15.80 12.14
N GLU A 57 2.69 -15.63 13.28
CA GLU A 57 1.30 -15.17 13.35
C GLU A 57 1.14 -13.77 12.76
N GLU A 58 2.06 -12.85 13.06
CA GLU A 58 2.02 -11.48 12.53
C GLU A 58 2.31 -11.44 11.02
N LEU A 59 3.33 -12.17 10.54
CA LEU A 59 3.61 -12.31 9.11
C LEU A 59 2.42 -12.92 8.36
N MET A 60 1.81 -13.97 8.91
CA MET A 60 0.59 -14.56 8.31
C MET A 60 -0.59 -13.58 8.30
N GLY A 61 -0.72 -12.76 9.35
CA GLY A 61 -1.75 -11.72 9.42
C GLY A 61 -1.65 -10.73 8.27
N GLY A 62 -0.44 -10.24 7.98
CA GLY A 62 -0.20 -9.29 6.90
C GLY A 62 -0.53 -9.88 5.51
N VAL A 63 -0.01 -11.06 5.20
CA VAL A 63 -0.24 -11.68 3.89
C VAL A 63 -1.70 -12.11 3.66
N ILE A 64 -2.43 -12.48 4.72
CA ILE A 64 -3.87 -12.77 4.63
C ILE A 64 -4.65 -11.48 4.42
N GLY A 65 -4.31 -10.42 5.16
CA GLY A 65 -4.99 -9.13 5.08
C GLY A 65 -4.96 -8.56 3.67
N ILE A 66 -3.79 -8.50 3.05
CA ILE A 66 -3.68 -7.94 1.70
C ILE A 66 -4.33 -8.83 0.62
N ALA A 67 -4.34 -10.15 0.79
CA ALA A 67 -5.06 -11.04 -0.12
C ALA A 67 -6.58 -10.78 -0.10
N ASP A 68 -7.14 -10.55 1.10
CA ASP A 68 -8.55 -10.18 1.29
C ASP A 68 -8.86 -8.80 0.72
N GLU A 69 -8.03 -7.82 1.05
CA GLU A 69 -8.21 -6.43 0.63
C GLU A 69 -8.21 -6.28 -0.89
N VAL A 70 -7.25 -6.89 -1.59
CA VAL A 70 -7.21 -6.85 -3.05
C VAL A 70 -8.41 -7.56 -3.66
N GLY A 71 -8.77 -8.74 -3.13
CA GLY A 71 -9.87 -9.54 -3.68
C GLY A 71 -11.24 -8.93 -3.48
N HIS A 72 -11.55 -8.48 -2.28
CA HIS A 72 -12.86 -7.97 -1.91
C HIS A 72 -12.96 -6.45 -2.06
N GLY A 73 -12.05 -5.68 -1.46
CA GLY A 73 -12.08 -4.23 -1.43
C GLY A 73 -11.65 -3.60 -2.75
N LYS A 74 -10.36 -3.76 -3.10
CA LYS A 74 -9.76 -3.03 -4.23
C LYS A 74 -10.31 -3.47 -5.60
N MET A 75 -10.67 -4.76 -5.78
CA MET A 75 -11.26 -5.29 -7.01
C MET A 75 -12.77 -5.51 -6.92
N GLY A 76 -13.25 -6.12 -5.84
CA GLY A 76 -14.64 -6.57 -5.71
C GLY A 76 -15.64 -5.42 -5.57
N ASP A 77 -15.35 -4.44 -4.72
CA ASP A 77 -16.24 -3.30 -4.50
C ASP A 77 -16.45 -2.44 -5.77
N PRO A 78 -15.39 -2.04 -6.52
CA PRO A 78 -15.60 -1.33 -7.79
C PRO A 78 -16.28 -2.16 -8.86
N LEU A 79 -16.03 -3.48 -8.90
CA LEU A 79 -16.66 -4.38 -9.87
C LEU A 79 -18.18 -4.42 -9.69
N GLY A 80 -18.67 -4.48 -8.44
CA GLY A 80 -20.09 -4.66 -8.13
C GLY A 80 -20.66 -5.97 -8.65
N GLU A 81 -21.92 -6.27 -8.30
CA GLU A 81 -22.59 -7.54 -8.66
C GLU A 81 -22.72 -7.73 -10.18
N ASP A 82 -23.00 -6.66 -10.91
CA ASP A 82 -23.16 -6.65 -12.35
C ASP A 82 -22.72 -5.30 -12.97
N LEU A 83 -22.83 -5.17 -14.29
CA LEU A 83 -22.40 -3.97 -15.02
C LEU A 83 -23.14 -2.69 -14.57
N ALA A 84 -24.39 -2.80 -14.11
CA ALA A 84 -25.16 -1.64 -13.64
C ALA A 84 -24.73 -1.16 -12.24
N HIS A 85 -24.02 -2.00 -11.50
CA HIS A 85 -23.51 -1.74 -10.18
C HIS A 85 -21.98 -1.49 -10.16
N ALA A 86 -21.33 -1.47 -11.34
CA ALA A 86 -19.92 -1.10 -11.44
C ALA A 86 -19.73 0.37 -11.04
N ASP A 87 -18.77 0.64 -10.15
CA ASP A 87 -18.51 1.97 -9.61
C ASP A 87 -17.05 2.36 -9.81
N THR A 88 -16.78 3.16 -10.83
CA THR A 88 -15.43 3.65 -11.13
C THR A 88 -14.89 4.62 -10.09
N THR A 89 -15.74 5.18 -9.21
CA THR A 89 -15.30 6.12 -8.17
C THR A 89 -14.63 5.39 -7.00
N LEU A 90 -14.85 4.09 -6.89
CA LEU A 90 -14.21 3.22 -5.91
C LEU A 90 -12.87 2.64 -6.41
N VAL A 91 -12.51 2.85 -7.68
CA VAL A 91 -11.27 2.33 -8.25
C VAL A 91 -10.08 3.13 -7.74
N GLU A 92 -9.22 2.51 -6.97
CA GLU A 92 -7.96 3.08 -6.49
C GLU A 92 -6.99 3.29 -7.66
N SER A 93 -6.12 4.31 -7.60
CA SER A 93 -5.20 4.71 -8.69
C SER A 93 -5.89 4.86 -10.07
N GLN A 94 -7.14 5.34 -10.06
CA GLN A 94 -7.92 5.50 -11.30
C GLN A 94 -7.43 6.65 -12.18
N PHE A 95 -6.73 7.64 -11.62
CA PHE A 95 -6.28 8.82 -12.36
C PHE A 95 -5.08 8.53 -13.25
N SER A 96 -4.19 7.67 -12.76
CA SER A 96 -2.99 7.21 -13.47
C SER A 96 -3.22 5.94 -14.28
N TRP A 97 -4.37 5.28 -14.06
CA TRP A 97 -4.69 3.93 -14.53
C TRP A 97 -3.79 2.83 -13.99
N ASN A 98 -3.15 3.05 -12.83
CA ASN A 98 -2.15 2.15 -12.27
C ASN A 98 -2.74 0.95 -11.50
N SER A 99 -4.07 0.91 -11.29
CA SER A 99 -4.73 -0.04 -10.38
C SER A 99 -4.29 -1.50 -10.53
N THR A 100 -4.23 -2.02 -11.77
CA THR A 100 -3.81 -3.41 -11.99
C THR A 100 -2.36 -3.65 -11.58
N MET A 101 -1.47 -2.66 -11.76
CA MET A 101 -0.10 -2.73 -11.29
C MET A 101 -0.04 -2.72 -9.76
N ASP A 102 -0.89 -1.92 -9.11
CA ASP A 102 -1.00 -1.89 -7.64
C ASP A 102 -1.42 -3.27 -7.12
N PHE A 103 -2.47 -3.86 -7.66
CA PHE A 103 -2.92 -5.20 -7.28
C PHE A 103 -1.86 -6.27 -7.51
N TYR A 104 -1.12 -6.18 -8.62
CA TYR A 104 0.00 -7.07 -8.90
C TYR A 104 1.08 -6.94 -7.81
N ASN A 105 1.47 -5.73 -7.45
CA ASN A 105 2.49 -5.46 -6.43
C ASN A 105 2.01 -5.84 -5.03
N ASN A 106 0.72 -5.68 -4.71
CA ASN A 106 0.14 -6.17 -3.46
C ASN A 106 0.35 -7.69 -3.32
N ILE A 107 0.03 -8.46 -4.36
CA ILE A 107 0.22 -9.92 -4.28
C ILE A 107 1.70 -10.30 -4.42
N LEU A 108 2.51 -9.48 -5.09
CA LEU A 108 3.97 -9.63 -5.09
C LEU A 108 4.55 -9.43 -3.67
N SER A 109 3.95 -8.57 -2.83
CA SER A 109 4.34 -8.41 -1.43
C SER A 109 4.16 -9.72 -0.63
N ILE A 110 3.07 -10.46 -0.86
CA ILE A 110 2.87 -11.80 -0.30
C ILE A 110 4.00 -12.73 -0.75
N LYS A 111 4.33 -12.71 -2.04
CA LYS A 111 5.41 -13.52 -2.60
C LYS A 111 6.77 -13.18 -1.97
N HIS A 112 7.05 -11.91 -1.72
CA HIS A 112 8.29 -11.48 -1.06
C HIS A 112 8.40 -12.01 0.36
N VAL A 113 7.35 -11.89 1.19
CA VAL A 113 7.31 -12.46 2.54
C VAL A 113 7.43 -13.98 2.48
N TRP A 114 6.75 -14.62 1.54
CA TRP A 114 6.77 -16.07 1.34
C TRP A 114 8.16 -16.58 0.99
N ASP A 115 8.74 -16.08 -0.08
CA ASP A 115 10.06 -16.51 -0.58
C ASP A 115 11.22 -16.03 0.32
N GLY A 116 11.03 -14.94 1.09
CA GLY A 116 12.02 -14.39 2.01
C GLY A 116 12.28 -15.24 3.25
N GLY A 117 11.43 -16.26 3.53
CA GLY A 117 11.66 -17.17 4.65
C GLY A 117 10.43 -17.94 5.12
N LEU A 118 9.21 -17.39 4.99
CA LEU A 118 7.99 -18.03 5.49
C LEU A 118 7.73 -19.38 4.79
N LYS A 119 7.99 -19.49 3.51
CA LYS A 119 7.95 -20.75 2.76
C LYS A 119 8.82 -21.83 3.38
N ASP A 120 10.03 -21.48 3.78
CA ASP A 120 10.98 -22.43 4.34
C ASP A 120 10.61 -22.83 5.78
N VAL A 121 9.96 -21.92 6.54
CA VAL A 121 9.32 -22.28 7.82
C VAL A 121 8.25 -23.33 7.57
N VAL A 122 7.32 -23.07 6.65
CA VAL A 122 6.21 -24.00 6.35
C VAL A 122 6.73 -25.33 5.82
N ALA A 123 7.67 -25.31 4.87
CA ALA A 123 8.21 -26.52 4.24
C ALA A 123 8.93 -27.46 5.23
N ALA A 124 9.51 -26.90 6.30
CA ALA A 124 10.13 -27.71 7.36
C ALA A 124 9.11 -28.56 8.15
N HIS A 125 7.85 -28.16 8.17
CA HIS A 125 6.77 -28.82 8.90
C HIS A 125 5.76 -29.52 7.98
N ASP A 126 5.48 -28.94 6.79
CA ASP A 126 4.59 -29.51 5.76
C ASP A 126 4.96 -28.98 4.38
N SER A 127 5.75 -29.75 3.63
CA SER A 127 6.19 -29.38 2.29
C SER A 127 5.07 -29.34 1.25
N ALA A 128 3.98 -30.07 1.48
CA ALA A 128 2.82 -30.06 0.57
C ALA A 128 2.07 -28.73 0.68
N LYS A 129 1.86 -28.22 1.90
CA LYS A 129 1.28 -26.90 2.13
C LYS A 129 2.16 -25.79 1.55
N ALA A 130 3.47 -25.87 1.70
CA ALA A 130 4.39 -24.90 1.11
C ALA A 130 4.29 -24.89 -0.41
N THR A 131 4.15 -26.05 -1.06
CA THR A 131 3.95 -26.16 -2.50
C THR A 131 2.60 -25.60 -2.93
N GLN A 132 1.53 -25.87 -2.19
CA GLN A 132 0.19 -25.35 -2.45
C GLN A 132 0.18 -23.82 -2.47
N ILE A 133 0.60 -23.16 -1.39
CA ILE A 133 0.62 -21.71 -1.29
C ILE A 133 1.51 -21.08 -2.38
N THR A 134 2.65 -21.69 -2.71
CA THR A 134 3.51 -21.22 -3.81
C THR A 134 2.75 -21.19 -5.14
N ASN A 135 1.95 -22.23 -5.42
CA ASN A 135 1.15 -22.31 -6.65
C ASN A 135 -0.03 -21.33 -6.63
N ASP A 136 -0.65 -21.12 -5.47
CA ASP A 136 -1.78 -20.20 -5.32
C ASP A 136 -1.34 -18.75 -5.53
N ILE A 137 -0.20 -18.35 -4.96
CA ILE A 137 0.42 -17.04 -5.22
C ILE A 137 0.71 -16.86 -6.72
N ALA A 138 1.33 -17.84 -7.37
CA ALA A 138 1.64 -17.76 -8.79
C ALA A 138 0.36 -17.66 -9.65
N THR A 139 -0.69 -18.39 -9.28
CA THR A 139 -1.97 -18.38 -9.98
C THR A 139 -2.71 -17.05 -9.80
N ALA A 140 -2.67 -16.47 -8.60
CA ALA A 140 -3.23 -15.16 -8.32
C ALA A 140 -2.53 -14.07 -9.14
N LEU A 141 -1.20 -14.03 -9.14
CA LEU A 141 -0.40 -13.08 -9.94
C LEU A 141 -0.74 -13.19 -11.44
N ALA A 142 -0.76 -14.42 -11.99
CA ALA A 142 -1.07 -14.64 -13.40
C ALA A 142 -2.50 -14.16 -13.76
N SER A 143 -3.46 -14.33 -12.84
CA SER A 143 -4.83 -13.88 -13.08
C SER A 143 -4.99 -12.37 -13.04
N ILE A 144 -4.17 -11.66 -12.24
CA ILE A 144 -4.13 -10.19 -12.21
C ILE A 144 -3.50 -9.65 -13.49
N ILE A 145 -2.37 -10.22 -13.93
CA ILE A 145 -1.73 -9.86 -15.21
C ILE A 145 -2.75 -9.93 -16.34
N ALA A 146 -3.50 -11.00 -16.44
CA ALA A 146 -4.48 -11.23 -17.52
C ALA A 146 -5.57 -10.16 -17.62
N ILE A 147 -5.80 -9.34 -16.57
CA ILE A 147 -6.77 -8.24 -16.62
C ILE A 147 -6.33 -7.17 -17.62
N SER A 148 -5.04 -6.85 -17.64
CA SER A 148 -4.49 -5.69 -18.35
C SER A 148 -3.37 -6.01 -19.34
N ASP A 149 -2.98 -7.28 -19.52
CA ASP A 149 -2.04 -7.71 -20.54
C ASP A 149 -2.62 -7.43 -21.94
N ASP A 150 -2.07 -6.42 -22.63
CA ASP A 150 -2.60 -5.97 -23.93
C ASP A 150 -2.06 -6.80 -25.11
N ASN A 151 -0.91 -7.43 -24.92
CA ASN A 151 -0.19 -8.15 -25.97
C ASN A 151 -0.12 -9.66 -25.78
N ASP A 152 -0.77 -10.19 -24.74
CA ASP A 152 -0.82 -11.61 -24.35
C ASP A 152 0.59 -12.24 -24.15
N ASP A 153 1.57 -11.47 -23.69
CA ASP A 153 2.91 -11.98 -23.43
C ASP A 153 3.13 -12.51 -22.01
N GLY A 154 2.12 -12.37 -21.16
CA GLY A 154 2.14 -12.84 -19.77
C GLY A 154 2.91 -11.91 -18.83
N THR A 155 3.15 -10.68 -19.24
CA THR A 155 3.77 -9.63 -18.40
C THR A 155 2.81 -8.46 -18.20
N LEU A 156 3.08 -7.62 -17.21
CA LEU A 156 2.31 -6.42 -16.95
C LEU A 156 3.27 -5.23 -16.91
N THR A 157 3.04 -4.25 -17.77
CA THR A 157 3.83 -3.03 -17.86
C THR A 157 2.94 -1.79 -17.87
N THR A 158 3.50 -0.61 -17.58
CA THR A 158 2.77 0.65 -17.75
C THR A 158 2.25 0.82 -19.18
N SER A 159 2.97 0.31 -20.19
CA SER A 159 2.54 0.38 -21.58
C SER A 159 1.23 -0.38 -21.83
N ASP A 160 1.02 -1.51 -21.18
CA ASP A 160 -0.23 -2.28 -21.30
C ASP A 160 -1.42 -1.50 -20.71
N LEU A 161 -1.20 -0.79 -19.59
CA LEU A 161 -2.25 -0.03 -18.91
C LEU A 161 -2.74 1.17 -19.73
N ILE A 162 -1.85 1.80 -20.51
CA ILE A 162 -2.15 3.00 -21.29
C ILE A 162 -2.39 2.70 -22.79
N ALA A 163 -2.14 1.47 -23.23
CA ALA A 163 -2.36 1.05 -24.61
C ALA A 163 -3.83 1.24 -25.01
N ASN A 164 -4.06 1.57 -26.29
CA ASN A 164 -5.41 1.71 -26.86
C ASN A 164 -6.32 2.63 -26.03
N ASP A 165 -5.80 3.79 -25.60
CA ASP A 165 -6.49 4.77 -24.76
C ASP A 165 -6.97 4.19 -23.42
N GLY A 166 -6.16 3.31 -22.81
CA GLY A 166 -6.44 2.67 -21.53
C GLY A 166 -7.54 1.60 -21.60
N ALA A 167 -7.80 1.03 -22.76
CA ALA A 167 -8.83 -0.01 -22.92
C ALA A 167 -8.63 -1.18 -21.94
N LYS A 168 -7.39 -1.45 -21.55
CA LYS A 168 -7.00 -2.49 -20.58
C LYS A 168 -6.83 -2.00 -19.14
N ALA A 169 -6.95 -0.70 -18.89
CA ALA A 169 -6.93 -0.18 -17.52
C ALA A 169 -8.09 -0.77 -16.70
N PHE A 170 -7.86 -1.13 -15.44
CA PHE A 170 -8.85 -1.78 -14.57
C PHE A 170 -10.18 -1.00 -14.52
N ARG A 171 -10.10 0.32 -14.38
CA ARG A 171 -11.25 1.22 -14.38
C ARG A 171 -12.15 1.02 -15.61
N ASN A 172 -11.56 0.76 -16.77
CA ASN A 172 -12.29 0.54 -18.02
C ASN A 172 -12.74 -0.92 -18.16
N GLN A 173 -11.98 -1.85 -17.61
CA GLN A 173 -12.33 -3.29 -17.61
C GLN A 173 -13.56 -3.60 -16.76
N ILE A 174 -13.81 -2.90 -15.66
CA ILE A 174 -15.05 -3.12 -14.87
C ILE A 174 -16.32 -2.71 -15.63
N LEU A 175 -16.19 -1.90 -16.71
CA LEU A 175 -17.30 -1.39 -17.52
C LEU A 175 -17.62 -2.25 -18.74
N ASN A 176 -16.92 -3.37 -18.94
CA ASN A 176 -17.21 -4.29 -20.07
C ASN A 176 -17.24 -5.76 -19.60
N ASN A 177 -17.99 -6.60 -20.33
CA ASN A 177 -18.22 -7.98 -19.91
C ASN A 177 -16.97 -8.85 -19.93
N ASP A 178 -16.07 -8.65 -20.89
CA ASP A 178 -14.86 -9.47 -21.04
C ASP A 178 -13.88 -9.12 -19.91
N GLY A 179 -13.66 -7.83 -19.62
CA GLY A 179 -12.87 -7.38 -18.50
C GLY A 179 -13.42 -7.86 -17.15
N ARG A 180 -14.74 -7.75 -16.96
CA ARG A 180 -15.41 -8.27 -15.75
C ARG A 180 -15.19 -9.77 -15.55
N ALA A 181 -15.18 -10.56 -16.62
CA ALA A 181 -14.91 -12.01 -16.53
C ALA A 181 -13.46 -12.28 -16.07
N LEU A 182 -12.49 -11.52 -16.55
CA LEU A 182 -11.09 -11.60 -16.09
C LEU A 182 -10.95 -11.21 -14.62
N ILE A 183 -11.56 -10.08 -14.22
CA ILE A 183 -11.55 -9.60 -12.83
C ILE A 183 -12.25 -10.62 -11.90
N THR A 184 -13.38 -11.18 -12.28
CA THR A 184 -14.07 -12.23 -11.51
C THR A 184 -13.18 -13.48 -11.35
N THR A 185 -12.40 -13.80 -12.38
CA THR A 185 -11.42 -14.90 -12.29
C THR A 185 -10.35 -14.56 -11.27
N ALA A 186 -9.78 -13.34 -11.30
CA ALA A 186 -8.75 -12.90 -10.37
C ALA A 186 -9.25 -12.87 -8.92
N THR A 187 -10.44 -12.29 -8.66
CA THR A 187 -11.04 -12.27 -7.31
C THR A 187 -11.30 -13.68 -6.78
N THR A 188 -11.70 -14.63 -7.64
CA THR A 188 -11.87 -16.05 -7.26
C THR A 188 -10.52 -16.69 -6.87
N LYS A 189 -9.43 -16.38 -7.58
CA LYS A 189 -8.10 -16.91 -7.26
C LYS A 189 -7.55 -16.29 -5.96
N LEU A 190 -7.80 -15.03 -5.72
CA LEU A 190 -7.46 -14.34 -4.48
C LEU A 190 -8.22 -14.91 -3.29
N ALA A 191 -9.53 -15.16 -3.43
CA ALA A 191 -10.32 -15.80 -2.38
C ALA A 191 -9.81 -17.23 -2.07
N THR A 192 -9.33 -17.97 -3.07
CA THR A 192 -8.69 -19.27 -2.85
C THR A 192 -7.38 -19.11 -2.08
N LEU A 193 -6.50 -18.21 -2.51
CA LEU A 193 -5.24 -17.92 -1.83
C LEU A 193 -5.47 -17.51 -0.37
N GLN A 194 -6.41 -16.60 -0.12
CA GLN A 194 -6.77 -16.17 1.24
C GLN A 194 -7.21 -17.35 2.10
N ALA A 195 -8.16 -18.16 1.63
CA ALA A 195 -8.68 -19.31 2.38
C ALA A 195 -7.58 -20.34 2.71
N ASP A 196 -6.67 -20.59 1.77
CA ASP A 196 -5.55 -21.49 1.96
C ASP A 196 -4.50 -20.93 2.94
N LEU A 197 -4.25 -19.61 2.91
CA LEU A 197 -3.42 -18.93 3.90
C LEU A 197 -4.05 -18.97 5.31
N GLU A 198 -5.36 -18.77 5.45
CA GLU A 198 -6.09 -18.89 6.73
C GLU A 198 -6.02 -20.33 7.29
N SER A 199 -6.19 -21.33 6.42
CA SER A 199 -6.03 -22.75 6.76
C SER A 199 -4.58 -23.02 7.21
N LEU A 200 -3.60 -22.47 6.53
CA LEU A 200 -2.18 -22.57 6.89
C LEU A 200 -1.91 -21.91 8.25
N LYS A 201 -2.42 -20.69 8.49
CA LYS A 201 -2.29 -20.01 9.80
C LYS A 201 -2.84 -20.89 10.93
N THR A 202 -4.00 -21.49 10.72
CA THR A 202 -4.60 -22.42 11.68
C THR A 202 -3.71 -23.65 11.92
N TYR A 203 -3.14 -24.23 10.87
CA TYR A 203 -2.19 -25.34 11.02
C TYR A 203 -0.94 -24.92 11.81
N LEU A 204 -0.34 -23.79 11.50
CA LEU A 204 0.88 -23.29 12.12
C LEU A 204 0.70 -22.96 13.61
N SER A 205 -0.49 -22.63 14.08
CA SER A 205 -0.78 -22.38 15.49
C SER A 205 -0.55 -23.61 16.38
N GLY A 206 -0.56 -24.82 15.80
CA GLY A 206 -0.25 -26.09 16.50
C GLY A 206 1.20 -26.58 16.34
N VAL A 207 2.05 -25.83 15.62
CA VAL A 207 3.42 -26.23 15.31
C VAL A 207 4.40 -25.87 16.44
N ALA A 208 5.30 -26.80 16.77
CA ALA A 208 6.44 -26.53 17.64
C ALA A 208 7.62 -25.99 16.81
N PHE A 209 7.77 -24.67 16.78
CA PHE A 209 8.84 -24.01 16.03
C PHE A 209 10.22 -24.21 16.64
N THR A 210 11.25 -24.19 15.79
CA THR A 210 12.66 -24.37 16.12
C THR A 210 13.44 -23.04 16.03
N ASP A 211 14.69 -23.02 16.50
CA ASP A 211 15.59 -21.88 16.29
C ASP A 211 15.90 -21.62 14.79
N ALA A 212 15.87 -22.68 13.99
CA ALA A 212 16.02 -22.55 12.54
C ALA A 212 14.84 -21.80 11.92
N ASP A 213 13.60 -22.02 12.40
CA ASP A 213 12.41 -21.30 11.95
C ASP A 213 12.48 -19.82 12.36
N LYS A 214 12.96 -19.54 13.58
CA LYS A 214 13.21 -18.17 14.03
C LYS A 214 14.20 -17.43 13.15
N THR A 215 15.24 -18.11 12.70
CA THR A 215 16.22 -17.52 11.76
C THR A 215 15.57 -17.15 10.43
N LYS A 216 14.67 -17.98 9.90
CA LYS A 216 13.94 -17.73 8.66
C LYS A 216 12.98 -16.52 8.80
N CYS A 217 12.27 -16.39 9.91
CA CYS A 217 11.48 -15.19 10.21
C CYS A 217 12.36 -13.94 10.27
N ALA A 218 13.56 -14.04 10.87
CA ALA A 218 14.52 -12.94 10.89
C ALA A 218 14.98 -12.52 9.50
N ASN A 219 15.13 -13.47 8.55
CA ASN A 219 15.46 -13.16 7.16
C ASN A 219 14.34 -12.36 6.50
N VAL A 220 13.06 -12.74 6.70
CA VAL A 220 11.92 -11.94 6.19
C VAL A 220 12.02 -10.49 6.68
N VAL A 221 12.28 -10.28 7.97
CA VAL A 221 12.37 -8.91 8.52
C VAL A 221 13.57 -8.16 7.94
N ASN A 222 14.75 -8.78 7.87
CA ASN A 222 15.96 -8.10 7.43
C ASN A 222 15.98 -7.84 5.92
N ASP A 223 15.66 -8.87 5.13
CA ASP A 223 15.93 -8.91 3.71
C ASP A 223 14.71 -8.47 2.87
N VAL A 224 13.51 -8.53 3.46
CA VAL A 224 12.27 -8.10 2.81
C VAL A 224 11.76 -6.80 3.42
N ILE A 225 11.36 -6.81 4.70
CA ILE A 225 10.64 -5.69 5.30
C ILE A 225 11.52 -4.44 5.43
N VAL A 226 12.64 -4.53 6.15
CA VAL A 226 13.53 -3.38 6.39
C VAL A 226 14.16 -2.92 5.08
N THR A 227 14.60 -3.85 4.22
CA THR A 227 15.11 -3.51 2.89
C THR A 227 14.05 -2.85 2.02
N GLY A 228 12.80 -3.33 2.05
CA GLY A 228 11.67 -2.76 1.34
C GLY A 228 11.41 -1.32 1.75
N TYR A 229 11.33 -1.04 3.06
CA TYR A 229 11.11 0.34 3.55
C TYR A 229 12.29 1.28 3.25
N ASN A 230 13.53 0.79 3.31
CA ASN A 230 14.71 1.59 2.90
C ASN A 230 14.65 1.94 1.40
N ASN A 231 14.23 1.02 0.55
CA ASN A 231 14.05 1.28 -0.87
C ASN A 231 12.91 2.27 -1.11
N LEU A 232 11.78 2.10 -0.42
CA LEU A 232 10.65 3.04 -0.46
C LEU A 232 11.06 4.46 -0.03
N GLU A 233 11.86 4.60 1.03
CA GLU A 233 12.39 5.91 1.45
C GLU A 233 13.23 6.55 0.34
N ASN A 234 14.10 5.78 -0.32
CA ASN A 234 14.89 6.29 -1.44
C ASN A 234 14.00 6.75 -2.60
N GLU A 235 12.95 6.00 -2.95
CA GLU A 235 12.02 6.39 -4.01
C GLU A 235 11.15 7.60 -3.60
N ALA A 236 10.72 7.67 -2.35
CA ALA A 236 9.99 8.82 -1.80
C ALA A 236 10.82 10.13 -1.87
N GLN A 237 12.12 10.05 -1.59
CA GLN A 237 13.04 11.18 -1.74
C GLN A 237 13.19 11.60 -3.20
N LYS A 238 13.27 10.65 -4.14
CA LYS A 238 13.30 10.93 -5.58
C LYS A 238 11.99 11.56 -6.05
N LEU A 239 10.84 11.09 -5.57
CA LEU A 239 9.54 11.68 -5.88
C LEU A 239 9.48 13.14 -5.41
N SER A 240 9.87 13.40 -4.17
CA SER A 240 9.96 14.75 -3.63
C SER A 240 10.86 15.65 -4.50
N ALA A 241 12.02 15.15 -4.90
CA ALA A 241 12.95 15.88 -5.76
C ALA A 241 12.39 16.14 -7.18
N ALA A 242 11.65 15.17 -7.76
CA ALA A 242 11.02 15.32 -9.05
C ALA A 242 9.89 16.38 -9.04
N LEU A 243 9.10 16.41 -7.95
CA LEU A 243 8.04 17.41 -7.77
C LEU A 243 8.62 18.82 -7.54
N THR A 244 9.69 18.93 -6.76
CA THR A 244 10.45 20.19 -6.59
C THR A 244 11.00 20.67 -7.95
N LYS A 245 11.60 19.76 -8.72
CA LYS A 245 12.11 20.10 -10.05
C LYS A 245 11.00 20.56 -11.01
N LEU A 246 9.84 19.93 -11.00
CA LEU A 246 8.68 20.33 -11.79
C LEU A 246 8.20 21.75 -11.40
N LYS A 247 8.26 22.12 -10.13
CA LYS A 247 7.92 23.47 -9.68
C LYS A 247 8.94 24.50 -10.17
N ASP A 248 10.22 24.22 -10.04
CA ASP A 248 11.31 25.16 -10.33
C ASP A 248 11.57 25.29 -11.85
N ASP A 249 11.38 24.22 -12.61
CA ASP A 249 11.60 24.12 -14.06
C ASP A 249 10.39 23.43 -14.72
N PRO A 250 9.27 24.15 -14.94
CA PRO A 250 8.01 23.60 -15.43
C PRO A 250 8.08 23.29 -16.93
N THR A 251 8.41 22.04 -17.25
CA THR A 251 8.46 21.50 -18.62
C THR A 251 7.63 20.24 -18.75
N ALA A 252 7.24 19.87 -19.97
CA ALA A 252 6.52 18.63 -20.23
C ALA A 252 7.34 17.39 -19.85
N GLU A 253 8.65 17.46 -20.04
CA GLU A 253 9.59 16.42 -19.66
C GLU A 253 9.60 16.22 -18.13
N ASN A 254 9.53 17.31 -17.36
CA ASN A 254 9.49 17.21 -15.90
C ASN A 254 8.12 16.72 -15.38
N VAL A 255 7.02 16.98 -16.10
CA VAL A 255 5.71 16.35 -15.81
C VAL A 255 5.81 14.85 -16.02
N THR A 256 6.38 14.40 -17.13
CA THR A 256 6.59 12.97 -17.40
C THR A 256 7.48 12.33 -16.34
N ALA A 257 8.61 12.95 -16.01
CA ALA A 257 9.53 12.46 -15.00
C ALA A 257 8.88 12.35 -13.59
N ALA A 258 8.03 13.30 -13.22
CA ALA A 258 7.28 13.25 -11.96
C ALA A 258 6.26 12.10 -11.94
N ARG A 259 5.56 11.85 -13.06
CA ARG A 259 4.63 10.72 -13.20
C ARG A 259 5.34 9.37 -13.13
N ASP A 260 6.46 9.24 -13.83
CA ASP A 260 7.24 8.00 -13.82
C ASP A 260 7.80 7.71 -12.42
N GLN A 261 8.25 8.76 -11.73
CA GLN A 261 8.73 8.63 -10.35
C GLN A 261 7.59 8.34 -9.36
N TRP A 262 6.39 8.88 -9.58
CA TRP A 262 5.21 8.52 -8.78
C TRP A 262 4.91 7.02 -8.91
N ARG A 263 4.88 6.47 -10.15
CA ARG A 263 4.68 5.04 -10.37
C ARG A 263 5.77 4.19 -9.72
N ALA A 264 7.04 4.58 -9.90
CA ALA A 264 8.15 3.86 -9.28
C ALA A 264 8.06 3.86 -7.73
N THR A 265 7.64 4.97 -7.12
CA THR A 265 7.46 5.04 -5.67
C THR A 265 6.25 4.21 -5.22
N ARG A 266 5.16 4.25 -5.97
CA ARG A 266 3.95 3.46 -5.72
C ARG A 266 4.23 1.96 -5.72
N GLU A 267 5.03 1.48 -6.68
CA GLU A 267 5.43 0.08 -6.76
C GLU A 267 6.06 -0.43 -5.46
N PHE A 268 6.95 0.35 -4.84
CA PHE A 268 7.59 -0.04 -3.57
C PHE A 268 6.62 -0.01 -2.38
N TRP A 269 5.66 0.92 -2.37
CA TRP A 269 4.63 0.95 -1.33
C TRP A 269 3.74 -0.28 -1.43
N GLU A 270 3.16 -0.54 -2.59
CA GLU A 270 2.28 -1.67 -2.84
C GLU A 270 2.97 -3.02 -2.59
N ALA A 271 4.26 -3.14 -2.97
CA ALA A 271 5.07 -4.32 -2.68
C ALA A 271 5.43 -4.48 -1.19
N GLY A 272 5.05 -3.53 -0.35
CA GLY A 272 5.17 -3.55 1.11
C GLY A 272 3.87 -3.89 1.84
N GLU A 273 2.72 -3.89 1.18
CA GLU A 273 1.42 -4.03 1.86
C GLU A 273 1.17 -5.41 2.50
N GLY A 274 1.88 -6.45 2.09
CA GLY A 274 1.87 -7.76 2.76
C GLY A 274 2.47 -7.75 4.18
N HIS A 275 3.03 -6.62 4.61
CA HIS A 275 3.61 -6.46 5.95
C HIS A 275 3.29 -5.10 6.59
N ILE A 276 2.09 -4.56 6.32
CA ILE A 276 1.56 -3.37 7.00
C ILE A 276 1.17 -3.74 8.43
N PHE A 277 2.13 -3.65 9.36
CA PHE A 277 1.94 -3.85 10.79
C PHE A 277 3.00 -3.08 11.60
N GLY A 278 2.83 -3.02 12.90
CA GLY A 278 3.78 -2.38 13.80
C GLY A 278 3.89 -0.86 13.61
N PRO A 279 5.01 -0.30 13.13
CA PRO A 279 5.18 1.13 12.94
C PRO A 279 4.20 1.77 11.95
N VAL A 280 3.77 1.07 10.91
CA VAL A 280 2.77 1.59 9.98
C VAL A 280 1.49 1.95 10.71
N ASP A 281 0.98 1.02 11.55
CA ASP A 281 -0.22 1.24 12.37
C ASP A 281 0.01 2.27 13.46
N THR A 282 1.11 2.13 14.26
CA THR A 282 1.33 2.96 15.44
C THR A 282 1.63 4.42 15.11
N LEU A 283 2.20 4.70 13.96
CA LEU A 283 2.45 6.06 13.45
C LEU A 283 1.29 6.55 12.56
N GLY A 284 0.35 5.68 12.19
CA GLY A 284 -0.71 5.97 11.25
C GLY A 284 -0.16 6.44 9.90
N VAL A 285 0.83 5.74 9.36
CA VAL A 285 1.50 6.12 8.11
C VAL A 285 0.59 5.86 6.93
N ASP A 286 -0.04 4.68 6.88
CA ASP A 286 -0.92 4.29 5.79
C ASP A 286 -1.96 5.37 5.43
N PRO A 287 -2.85 5.84 6.32
CA PRO A 287 -3.80 6.89 5.95
C PRO A 287 -3.17 8.24 5.59
N LYS A 288 -1.89 8.49 5.92
CA LYS A 288 -1.20 9.73 5.53
C LYS A 288 -0.66 9.67 4.11
N VAL A 289 -0.23 8.49 3.67
CA VAL A 289 0.45 8.30 2.39
C VAL A 289 -0.46 7.69 1.33
N ASP A 290 -1.50 6.92 1.72
CA ASP A 290 -2.31 6.12 0.82
C ASP A 290 -3.83 6.21 1.08
N SER A 291 -4.32 7.36 1.48
CA SER A 291 -5.75 7.58 1.72
C SER A 291 -6.56 7.59 0.44
N TRP A 292 -7.54 6.71 0.31
CA TRP A 292 -8.48 6.62 -0.81
C TRP A 292 -9.93 6.56 -0.29
N PRO A 293 -10.91 7.15 -0.99
CA PRO A 293 -10.81 8.03 -2.15
C PRO A 293 -10.32 9.45 -1.81
N VAL A 294 -9.74 10.12 -2.81
CA VAL A 294 -9.41 11.56 -2.72
C VAL A 294 -10.69 12.39 -2.62
N ASP A 295 -10.74 13.31 -1.68
CA ASP A 295 -11.78 14.35 -1.66
C ASP A 295 -11.41 15.49 -2.64
N LYS A 296 -11.74 15.30 -3.92
CA LYS A 296 -11.43 16.25 -4.98
C LYS A 296 -11.98 17.65 -4.71
N ALA A 297 -13.20 17.76 -4.19
CA ALA A 297 -13.82 19.05 -3.92
C ALA A 297 -13.09 19.81 -2.79
N GLN A 298 -12.66 19.08 -1.77
CA GLN A 298 -11.88 19.65 -0.67
C GLN A 298 -10.48 20.03 -1.13
N LEU A 299 -9.85 19.21 -1.95
CA LEU A 299 -8.51 19.47 -2.52
C LEU A 299 -8.53 20.70 -3.43
N ASP A 300 -9.48 20.80 -4.37
CA ASP A 300 -9.63 21.95 -5.25
C ASP A 300 -9.93 23.25 -4.47
N GLY A 301 -10.80 23.16 -3.46
CA GLY A 301 -11.08 24.29 -2.56
C GLY A 301 -9.87 24.73 -1.74
N ALA A 302 -9.03 23.80 -1.32
CA ALA A 302 -7.78 24.12 -0.62
C ALA A 302 -6.75 24.75 -1.55
N LEU A 303 -6.67 24.30 -2.80
CA LEU A 303 -5.81 24.90 -3.82
C LEU A 303 -6.14 26.37 -4.06
N ASP A 304 -7.42 26.74 -4.05
CA ASP A 304 -7.83 28.15 -4.21
C ASP A 304 -7.23 29.04 -3.11
N GLY A 305 -7.20 28.57 -1.87
CA GLY A 305 -6.66 29.26 -0.71
C GLY A 305 -5.18 28.93 -0.39
N TRP A 306 -4.50 28.14 -1.20
CA TRP A 306 -3.15 27.68 -0.92
C TRP A 306 -2.14 28.83 -0.96
N ASP A 307 -1.37 28.97 0.12
CA ASP A 307 -0.24 29.86 0.24
C ASP A 307 0.97 29.05 0.73
N PRO A 308 2.01 28.85 -0.08
CA PRO A 308 3.15 28.03 0.29
C PRO A 308 3.94 28.56 1.50
N GLU A 309 3.83 29.86 1.84
CA GLU A 309 4.52 30.45 2.99
C GLU A 309 3.71 30.32 4.30
N LEU A 310 2.40 30.22 4.21
CA LEU A 310 1.50 30.22 5.36
C LEU A 310 0.80 28.89 5.61
N SER A 311 0.65 28.07 4.56
CA SER A 311 -0.09 26.80 4.66
C SER A 311 0.83 25.68 5.13
N ASN A 312 0.32 24.85 6.06
CA ASN A 312 1.02 23.67 6.56
C ASN A 312 0.31 22.41 6.08
N ILE A 313 0.89 21.72 5.08
CA ILE A 313 0.35 20.49 4.49
C ILE A 313 0.20 19.35 5.51
N ASP A 314 1.05 19.27 6.51
CA ASP A 314 0.98 18.21 7.54
C ASP A 314 -0.33 18.27 8.35
N GLY A 315 -0.93 19.45 8.47
CA GLY A 315 -2.20 19.66 9.15
C GLY A 315 -3.45 19.39 8.28
N PHE A 316 -3.28 19.05 7.00
CA PHE A 316 -4.41 18.81 6.10
C PHE A 316 -5.00 17.40 6.31
N PRO A 317 -6.30 17.20 6.01
CA PRO A 317 -6.90 15.87 5.97
C PRO A 317 -6.11 14.90 5.11
N THR A 318 -6.12 13.64 5.49
CA THR A 318 -5.39 12.58 4.76
C THR A 318 -5.89 12.40 3.33
N THR A 319 -7.18 12.62 3.07
CA THR A 319 -7.81 12.58 1.74
C THR A 319 -7.32 13.68 0.77
N MET A 320 -6.45 14.57 1.24
CA MET A 320 -5.86 15.66 0.46
C MET A 320 -4.34 15.54 0.36
N LYS A 321 -3.77 14.44 0.83
CA LYS A 321 -2.33 14.16 0.88
C LYS A 321 -2.01 12.80 0.27
N GLY A 322 -0.73 12.45 0.28
CA GLY A 322 -0.26 11.14 -0.12
C GLY A 322 -0.30 10.89 -1.62
N PHE A 323 -0.23 9.63 -1.96
CA PHE A 323 -0.15 9.17 -3.36
C PHE A 323 -1.29 9.68 -4.22
N HIS A 324 -2.53 9.55 -3.76
CA HIS A 324 -3.69 9.83 -4.60
C HIS A 324 -3.95 11.32 -4.80
N ALA A 325 -3.56 12.19 -3.86
CA ALA A 325 -3.58 13.63 -4.06
C ALA A 325 -2.53 14.07 -5.09
N ILE A 326 -1.32 13.49 -5.03
CA ILE A 326 -0.26 13.71 -6.04
C ILE A 326 -0.73 13.17 -7.40
N GLU A 327 -1.31 11.98 -7.43
CA GLU A 327 -1.85 11.33 -8.62
C GLU A 327 -2.90 12.22 -9.32
N TYR A 328 -3.91 12.67 -8.57
CA TYR A 328 -4.97 13.54 -9.09
C TYR A 328 -4.41 14.78 -9.79
N LEU A 329 -3.44 15.43 -9.17
CA LEU A 329 -2.83 16.63 -9.74
C LEU A 329 -1.97 16.33 -10.97
N LEU A 330 -1.18 15.27 -10.94
CA LEU A 330 -0.27 14.92 -12.05
C LEU A 330 -0.99 14.34 -13.26
N PHE A 331 -2.02 13.51 -13.06
CA PHE A 331 -2.62 12.69 -14.11
C PHE A 331 -3.99 13.20 -14.58
N GLY A 332 -4.68 14.01 -13.78
CA GLY A 332 -6.02 14.50 -14.09
C GLY A 332 -7.10 13.88 -13.20
N ASP A 333 -8.35 14.19 -13.51
CA ASP A 333 -9.50 13.85 -12.67
C ASP A 333 -10.08 12.43 -12.89
N GLY A 334 -9.54 11.70 -13.84
CA GLY A 334 -9.99 10.34 -14.19
C GLY A 334 -11.42 10.26 -14.74
N THR A 335 -12.06 11.38 -15.09
CA THR A 335 -13.47 11.40 -15.54
C THR A 335 -13.64 10.98 -16.99
N THR A 336 -12.59 11.00 -17.78
CA THR A 336 -12.60 10.57 -19.19
C THR A 336 -12.05 9.14 -19.32
N LEU A 337 -12.49 8.42 -20.35
CA LEU A 337 -11.91 7.13 -20.74
C LEU A 337 -10.64 7.29 -21.58
N GLU A 338 -10.21 8.53 -21.78
CA GLU A 338 -8.97 8.86 -22.47
C GLU A 338 -7.78 8.77 -21.52
N ALA A 339 -6.58 8.70 -22.08
CA ALA A 339 -5.31 8.65 -21.34
C ALA A 339 -5.23 9.73 -20.24
N PRO A 340 -4.45 9.50 -19.20
CA PRO A 340 -4.16 10.53 -18.20
C PRO A 340 -3.79 11.84 -18.90
N ASN A 341 -4.65 12.84 -18.77
CA ASN A 341 -4.70 13.96 -19.73
C ASN A 341 -4.22 15.30 -19.20
N ASN A 342 -3.86 15.40 -17.92
CA ASN A 342 -3.25 16.64 -17.43
C ASN A 342 -1.95 16.91 -18.18
N THR A 343 -1.83 18.14 -18.67
CA THR A 343 -0.62 18.65 -19.33
C THR A 343 0.07 19.66 -18.42
N LEU A 344 1.21 20.16 -18.83
CA LEU A 344 1.87 21.26 -18.10
C LEU A 344 0.94 22.48 -17.96
N ASN A 345 0.04 22.73 -18.92
CA ASN A 345 -0.89 23.86 -18.85
C ASN A 345 -1.94 23.72 -17.75
N ASP A 346 -2.22 22.51 -17.33
CA ASP A 346 -3.17 22.21 -16.24
C ASP A 346 -2.53 22.33 -14.85
N LEU A 347 -1.20 22.42 -14.81
CA LEU A 347 -0.36 22.56 -13.62
C LEU A 347 0.12 24.01 -13.47
N ASP A 348 -0.73 24.92 -13.01
CA ASP A 348 -0.34 26.28 -12.70
C ASP A 348 0.70 26.35 -11.57
N GLU A 349 1.23 27.54 -11.29
CA GLU A 349 2.25 27.76 -10.27
C GLU A 349 1.79 27.26 -8.88
N LYS A 350 0.53 27.48 -8.53
CA LYS A 350 -0.05 27.10 -7.23
C LYS A 350 -0.13 25.56 -7.09
N LYS A 351 -0.60 24.85 -8.12
CA LYS A 351 -0.63 23.38 -8.13
C LYS A 351 0.77 22.78 -8.02
N ARG A 352 1.74 23.37 -8.73
CA ARG A 352 3.14 22.90 -8.63
C ARG A 352 3.74 23.14 -7.25
N ALA A 353 3.45 24.27 -6.61
CA ALA A 353 3.88 24.54 -5.22
C ALA A 353 3.21 23.57 -4.23
N TYR A 354 1.94 23.23 -4.46
CA TYR A 354 1.24 22.24 -3.64
C TYR A 354 1.82 20.83 -3.84
N LEU A 355 2.11 20.43 -5.07
CA LEU A 355 2.78 19.17 -5.39
C LEU A 355 4.14 19.04 -4.69
N GLU A 356 4.95 20.10 -4.68
CA GLU A 356 6.21 20.11 -3.94
C GLU A 356 5.99 19.88 -2.44
N ALA A 357 5.02 20.59 -1.84
CA ALA A 357 4.70 20.44 -0.41
C ALA A 357 4.21 19.02 -0.09
N LEU A 358 3.38 18.42 -0.98
CA LEU A 358 2.95 17.02 -0.86
C LEU A 358 4.15 16.07 -0.88
N GLY A 359 5.07 16.24 -1.83
CA GLY A 359 6.25 15.38 -1.95
C GLY A 359 7.17 15.46 -0.73
N ILE A 360 7.36 16.65 -0.17
CA ILE A 360 8.16 16.86 1.06
C ILE A 360 7.49 16.17 2.26
N SER A 361 6.17 16.36 2.45
CA SER A 361 5.42 15.71 3.53
C SER A 361 5.42 14.20 3.40
N PHE A 362 5.21 13.69 2.20
CA PHE A 362 5.24 12.25 1.88
C PHE A 362 6.59 11.62 2.24
N ALA A 363 7.69 12.20 1.76
CA ALA A 363 9.04 11.69 2.05
C ALA A 363 9.36 11.71 3.55
N LYS A 364 8.86 12.71 4.29
CA LYS A 364 9.00 12.81 5.76
C LYS A 364 8.22 11.67 6.47
N ASP A 365 6.98 11.38 6.04
CA ASP A 365 6.17 10.32 6.64
C ASP A 365 6.80 8.93 6.39
N ILE A 366 7.29 8.66 5.17
CA ILE A 366 8.01 7.43 4.85
C ILE A 366 9.30 7.31 5.65
N LYS A 367 10.08 8.39 5.76
CA LYS A 367 11.29 8.38 6.60
C LYS A 367 10.97 8.04 8.06
N SER A 368 9.89 8.58 8.61
CA SER A 368 9.47 8.27 9.98
C SER A 368 9.15 6.78 10.16
N LEU A 369 8.61 6.13 9.13
CA LEU A 369 8.36 4.69 9.10
C LEU A 369 9.67 3.90 9.12
N THR A 370 10.62 4.26 8.25
CA THR A 370 11.92 3.59 8.17
C THR A 370 12.68 3.70 9.50
N ASP A 371 12.76 4.93 10.07
CA ASP A 371 13.43 5.17 11.35
C ASP A 371 12.80 4.36 12.50
N ALA A 372 11.48 4.15 12.48
CA ALA A 372 10.79 3.39 13.53
C ALA A 372 11.00 1.87 13.41
N TRP A 373 11.34 1.37 12.24
CA TRP A 373 11.71 -0.03 12.06
C TRP A 373 13.13 -0.34 12.51
N GLU A 374 14.09 0.59 12.34
CA GLU A 374 15.51 0.44 12.71
C GLU A 374 15.75 0.57 14.21
#